data_684087398881c8d075a0904d3de86ece
#
_entry.id   684087398881c8d075a0904d3de86ece
#
_cell.length_a   1.000
_cell.length_b   1.000
_cell.length_c   1.000
_cell.angle_alpha   90.00
_cell.angle_beta   90.00
_cell.angle_gamma   90.00
#
_symmetry.space_group_name_H-M   'P 1'
#
loop_
_entity.id
_entity.type
_entity.pdbx_description
1 polymer ?
#
loop_
_entity_poly.entity_id
_entity_poly.type
_entity_poly.pdbx_seq_one_letter_code
_entity_poly.pdbx_strand_id
1 'polypeptide(L)'
;MNNQIKRNETEAIYRISLAGYLISTVRPTQKPEVVEGEVEKDEIAFIGRSNVGKSSLINMFVQRKKLARVSGQPGKTRTINYYRVGIKFVKNAEIGKEFLLVDLPGYGYAKVSKDERKKWHDFVGGYLMKSLNLKQVFMLVDIRHEPQESDLLCSEVLHGSEIPFSVVLTKADKISKNQMMRQQSIFAKAFDVPKERVIISSAEEKIGRSELLNKVGDWLEVFSEDN
;
A
#
# COMPACT_ATOMS: atom_id res chain seq x y z
N MET A 1 -37.13 -4.47 -6.98
CA MET A 1 -36.89 -3.54 -5.86
C MET A 1 -35.38 -3.46 -5.64
N ASN A 2 -34.73 -2.48 -6.26
CA ASN A 2 -33.28 -2.27 -6.15
C ASN A 2 -32.98 -1.57 -4.80
N ASN A 3 -32.56 -2.34 -3.81
CA ASN A 3 -32.02 -1.81 -2.57
C ASN A 3 -30.57 -1.33 -2.84
N GLN A 4 -30.44 -0.10 -3.32
CA GLN A 4 -29.14 0.61 -3.30
C GLN A 4 -28.82 0.89 -1.83
N ILE A 5 -28.05 0.00 -1.24
CA ILE A 5 -27.48 0.18 0.09
C ILE A 5 -26.50 1.35 -0.01
N LYS A 6 -26.88 2.52 0.50
CA LYS A 6 -25.97 3.65 0.69
C LYS A 6 -24.76 3.15 1.50
N ARG A 7 -23.62 3.03 0.84
CA ARG A 7 -22.34 2.78 1.47
C ARG A 7 -21.99 4.04 2.25
N ASN A 8 -21.75 3.93 3.56
CA ASN A 8 -21.03 4.96 4.31
C ASN A 8 -19.56 4.89 3.86
N GLU A 9 -19.27 5.34 2.64
CA GLU A 9 -17.91 5.53 2.18
C GLU A 9 -17.46 6.89 2.71
N THR A 10 -16.31 6.91 3.35
CA THR A 10 -15.64 8.16 3.72
C THR A 10 -15.45 8.98 2.45
N GLU A 11 -15.89 10.24 2.46
CA GLU A 11 -15.70 11.12 1.31
C GLU A 11 -14.21 11.35 1.08
N ALA A 12 -13.76 11.29 -0.17
CA ALA A 12 -12.37 11.56 -0.50
C ALA A 12 -12.12 13.07 -0.46
N ILE A 13 -11.27 13.51 0.44
CA ILE A 13 -10.80 14.90 0.50
C ILE A 13 -9.61 15.16 -0.43
N TYR A 14 -8.97 14.11 -0.91
CA TYR A 14 -7.86 14.18 -1.85
C TYR A 14 -8.14 13.41 -3.14
N ARG A 15 -7.46 13.79 -4.21
CA ARG A 15 -7.51 13.10 -5.50
C ARG A 15 -6.12 12.95 -6.12
N ILE A 16 -5.92 11.90 -6.90
CA ILE A 16 -4.70 11.75 -7.69
C ILE A 16 -4.74 12.69 -8.90
N SER A 17 -3.70 13.46 -9.08
CA SER A 17 -3.52 14.40 -10.20
C SER A 17 -2.56 13.88 -11.25
N LEU A 18 -1.58 13.08 -10.84
CA LEU A 18 -0.54 12.50 -11.69
C LEU A 18 -0.26 11.08 -11.23
N ALA A 19 0.04 10.17 -12.15
CA ALA A 19 0.65 8.87 -11.83
C ALA A 19 1.43 8.36 -13.05
N GLY A 20 2.72 8.04 -12.85
CA GLY A 20 3.63 7.53 -13.86
C GLY A 20 4.66 6.56 -13.29
N TYR A 21 5.05 5.57 -14.08
CA TYR A 21 6.16 4.67 -13.74
C TYR A 21 7.49 5.42 -13.91
N LEU A 22 8.41 5.19 -12.98
CA LEU A 22 9.76 5.75 -13.04
C LEU A 22 10.80 4.68 -13.35
N ILE A 23 11.05 3.77 -12.40
CA ILE A 23 12.12 2.79 -12.48
C ILE A 23 11.80 1.54 -11.66
N SER A 24 12.41 0.41 -12.06
CA SER A 24 12.50 -0.80 -11.22
C SER A 24 13.95 -1.03 -10.82
N THR A 25 14.19 -1.32 -9.54
CA THR A 25 15.53 -1.56 -9.02
C THR A 25 15.65 -2.94 -8.38
N VAL A 26 16.81 -3.54 -8.48
CA VAL A 26 17.17 -4.82 -7.84
C VAL A 26 18.02 -4.61 -6.58
N ARG A 27 18.33 -3.38 -6.23
CA ARG A 27 19.10 -2.99 -5.04
C ARG A 27 18.22 -2.16 -4.12
N PRO A 28 18.11 -2.50 -2.82
CA PRO A 28 17.23 -1.81 -1.89
C PRO A 28 17.62 -0.33 -1.66
N THR A 29 18.87 0.03 -1.94
CA THR A 29 19.40 1.40 -1.76
C THR A 29 19.37 2.23 -3.04
N GLN A 30 19.03 1.63 -4.17
CA GLN A 30 18.95 2.36 -5.44
C GLN A 30 17.58 3.05 -5.53
N LYS A 31 17.59 4.36 -5.59
CA LYS A 31 16.41 5.21 -5.76
C LYS A 31 16.38 5.81 -7.17
N PRO A 32 15.22 6.33 -7.62
CA PRO A 32 15.17 7.20 -8.79
C PRO A 32 16.12 8.38 -8.61
N GLU A 33 16.76 8.80 -9.70
CA GLU A 33 17.58 10.01 -9.69
C GLU A 33 16.70 11.21 -9.40
N VAL A 34 17.18 12.08 -8.51
CA VAL A 34 16.57 13.38 -8.25
C VAL A 34 17.05 14.33 -9.34
N VAL A 35 16.14 14.95 -10.07
CA VAL A 35 16.49 15.94 -11.08
C VAL A 35 17.10 17.16 -10.37
N GLU A 36 18.14 17.74 -10.96
CA GLU A 36 18.81 18.91 -10.41
C GLU A 36 17.78 20.04 -10.11
N GLY A 37 17.77 20.52 -8.86
CA GLY A 37 16.80 21.52 -8.39
C GLY A 37 15.49 20.93 -7.85
N GLU A 38 15.23 19.62 -7.93
CA GLU A 38 14.11 18.97 -7.25
C GLU A 38 14.51 18.49 -5.83
N VAL A 39 13.58 18.58 -4.90
CA VAL A 39 13.72 18.02 -3.55
C VAL A 39 13.41 16.51 -3.59
N GLU A 40 14.12 15.72 -2.78
CA GLU A 40 13.75 14.32 -2.56
C GLU A 40 12.29 14.21 -2.12
N LYS A 41 11.55 13.29 -2.74
CA LYS A 41 10.12 13.12 -2.49
C LYS A 41 9.89 12.12 -1.36
N ASP A 42 8.86 12.39 -0.56
CA ASP A 42 8.34 11.43 0.41
C ASP A 42 7.95 10.11 -0.27
N GLU A 43 8.11 8.99 0.44
CA GLU A 43 7.82 7.66 -0.06
C GLU A 43 6.63 7.03 0.70
N ILE A 44 5.72 6.40 -0.03
CA ILE A 44 4.64 5.57 0.51
C ILE A 44 4.79 4.18 -0.10
N ALA A 45 5.05 3.17 0.73
CA ALA A 45 5.32 1.82 0.25
C ALA A 45 4.10 0.89 0.36
N PHE A 46 4.00 -0.03 -0.59
CA PHE A 46 3.02 -1.11 -0.63
C PHE A 46 3.74 -2.46 -0.58
N ILE A 47 3.38 -3.29 0.38
CA ILE A 47 3.93 -4.63 0.57
C ILE A 47 2.80 -5.64 0.77
N GLY A 48 3.03 -6.90 0.42
CA GLY A 48 2.03 -7.95 0.63
C GLY A 48 2.44 -9.27 0.00
N ARG A 49 1.73 -10.33 0.32
CA ARG A 49 1.99 -11.64 -0.29
C ARG A 49 1.76 -11.61 -1.79
N SER A 50 2.43 -12.55 -2.47
CA SER A 50 2.13 -12.82 -3.87
C SER A 50 0.66 -13.15 -4.07
N ASN A 51 0.06 -12.58 -5.11
CA ASN A 51 -1.37 -12.74 -5.45
C ASN A 51 -2.37 -12.18 -4.42
N VAL A 52 -1.91 -11.37 -3.46
CA VAL A 52 -2.79 -10.65 -2.53
C VAL A 52 -3.66 -9.60 -3.22
N GLY A 53 -3.29 -9.17 -4.42
CA GLY A 53 -3.97 -8.11 -5.17
C GLY A 53 -3.25 -6.75 -5.14
N LYS A 54 -1.94 -6.73 -4.78
CA LYS A 54 -1.16 -5.50 -4.63
C LYS A 54 -1.16 -4.62 -5.90
N SER A 55 -0.82 -5.15 -7.06
CA SER A 55 -0.85 -4.39 -8.33
C SER A 55 -2.25 -3.91 -8.71
N SER A 56 -3.28 -4.70 -8.42
CA SER A 56 -4.68 -4.30 -8.64
C SER A 56 -5.08 -3.14 -7.71
N LEU A 57 -4.66 -3.19 -6.44
CA LEU A 57 -4.90 -2.13 -5.48
C LEU A 57 -4.18 -0.83 -5.89
N ILE A 58 -2.89 -0.92 -6.27
CA ILE A 58 -2.11 0.22 -6.75
C ILE A 58 -2.81 0.86 -7.97
N ASN A 59 -3.21 0.06 -8.95
CA ASN A 59 -3.92 0.55 -10.14
C ASN A 59 -5.25 1.21 -9.78
N MET A 60 -6.01 0.66 -8.85
CA MET A 60 -7.25 1.22 -8.33
C MET A 60 -6.99 2.53 -7.58
N PHE A 61 -5.98 2.57 -6.71
CA PHE A 61 -5.60 3.75 -5.94
C PHE A 61 -5.27 4.94 -6.85
N VAL A 62 -4.41 4.73 -7.86
CA VAL A 62 -4.02 5.78 -8.80
C VAL A 62 -4.98 5.98 -9.98
N GLN A 63 -6.04 5.19 -10.07
CA GLN A 63 -7.01 5.19 -11.21
C GLN A 63 -6.35 5.01 -12.59
N ARG A 64 -5.38 4.10 -12.66
CA ARG A 64 -4.72 3.71 -13.92
C ARG A 64 -4.84 2.20 -14.14
N LYS A 65 -5.32 1.76 -15.31
CA LYS A 65 -5.62 0.33 -15.56
C LYS A 65 -4.40 -0.58 -15.60
N LYS A 66 -3.21 -0.09 -15.89
CA LYS A 66 -2.00 -0.91 -16.15
C LYS A 66 -0.71 -0.24 -15.69
N LEU A 67 -0.73 0.65 -14.70
CA LEU A 67 0.49 1.29 -14.21
C LEU A 67 1.37 0.25 -13.50
N ALA A 68 0.83 -0.44 -12.50
CA ALA A 68 1.47 -1.59 -11.88
C ALA A 68 1.10 -2.85 -12.67
N ARG A 69 2.12 -3.61 -13.10
CA ARG A 69 1.90 -4.85 -13.85
C ARG A 69 1.38 -5.95 -12.94
N VAL A 70 0.27 -6.55 -13.32
CA VAL A 70 -0.23 -7.76 -12.66
C VAL A 70 0.58 -8.93 -13.21
N SER A 71 1.57 -9.42 -12.47
CA SER A 71 2.34 -10.58 -12.88
C SER A 71 1.57 -11.86 -12.58
N GLY A 72 1.25 -12.63 -13.64
CA GLY A 72 0.63 -13.96 -13.49
C GLY A 72 1.61 -15.07 -13.09
N GLN A 73 2.92 -14.80 -13.02
CA GLN A 73 3.93 -15.78 -12.65
C GLN A 73 4.64 -15.40 -11.35
N PRO A 74 4.46 -16.20 -10.29
CA PRO A 74 5.16 -16.00 -9.02
C PRO A 74 6.68 -16.23 -9.17
N GLY A 75 7.50 -15.40 -8.54
CA GLY A 75 8.94 -15.70 -8.32
C GLY A 75 9.93 -15.06 -9.28
N LYS A 76 9.52 -14.31 -10.31
CA LYS A 76 10.48 -13.84 -11.34
C LYS A 76 11.12 -12.47 -11.08
N THR A 77 10.61 -11.62 -10.19
CA THR A 77 11.17 -10.28 -10.05
C THR A 77 11.18 -9.81 -8.59
N ARG A 78 12.36 -9.79 -8.01
CA ARG A 78 12.63 -9.16 -6.71
C ARG A 78 13.03 -7.71 -6.96
N THR A 79 12.16 -6.93 -7.59
CA THR A 79 12.40 -5.51 -7.85
C THR A 79 11.53 -4.65 -6.95
N ILE A 80 12.07 -3.52 -6.55
CA ILE A 80 11.31 -2.39 -6.03
C ILE A 80 10.92 -1.56 -7.23
N ASN A 81 9.61 -1.27 -7.38
CA ASN A 81 9.13 -0.43 -8.46
C ASN A 81 8.71 0.92 -7.90
N TYR A 82 9.22 1.98 -8.50
CA TYR A 82 8.92 3.36 -8.12
C TYR A 82 7.99 4.01 -9.14
N TYR A 83 6.97 4.69 -8.61
CA TYR A 83 6.02 5.46 -9.40
C TYR A 83 5.96 6.89 -8.85
N ARG A 84 6.02 7.90 -9.74
CA ARG A 84 5.77 9.29 -9.38
C ARG A 84 4.26 9.50 -9.31
N VAL A 85 3.76 9.99 -8.20
CA VAL A 85 2.33 10.19 -7.96
C VAL A 85 2.12 11.60 -7.41
N GLY A 86 1.18 12.33 -8.03
CA GLY A 86 0.71 13.62 -7.52
C GLY A 86 -0.64 13.44 -6.83
N ILE A 87 -0.77 14.02 -5.63
CA ILE A 87 -2.01 14.10 -4.87
C ILE A 87 -2.39 15.55 -4.66
N LYS A 88 -3.67 15.87 -4.78
CA LYS A 88 -4.20 17.23 -4.62
C LYS A 88 -5.43 17.22 -3.72
N PHE A 89 -5.61 18.33 -3.01
CA PHE A 89 -6.81 18.57 -2.24
C PHE A 89 -8.02 18.79 -3.17
N VAL A 90 -9.17 18.20 -2.87
CA VAL A 90 -10.34 18.23 -3.77
C VAL A 90 -10.93 19.63 -3.85
N LYS A 91 -11.03 20.33 -2.71
CA LYS A 91 -11.61 21.68 -2.62
C LYS A 91 -10.70 22.78 -3.16
N ASN A 92 -9.38 22.55 -3.16
CA ASN A 92 -8.40 23.49 -3.73
C ASN A 92 -7.33 22.72 -4.52
N ALA A 93 -7.43 22.78 -5.85
CA ALA A 93 -6.55 22.04 -6.74
C ALA A 93 -5.12 22.63 -6.85
N GLU A 94 -4.85 23.79 -6.26
CA GLU A 94 -3.51 24.36 -6.19
C GLU A 94 -2.71 23.71 -5.04
N ILE A 95 -3.41 23.26 -3.99
CA ILE A 95 -2.79 22.57 -2.86
C ILE A 95 -2.57 21.11 -3.21
N GLY A 96 -1.31 20.68 -3.19
CA GLY A 96 -0.97 19.30 -3.48
C GLY A 96 0.51 19.02 -3.32
N LYS A 97 0.84 17.73 -3.30
CA LYS A 97 2.22 17.22 -3.24
C LYS A 97 2.45 16.11 -4.25
N GLU A 98 3.69 15.93 -4.63
CA GLU A 98 4.16 14.73 -5.32
C GLU A 98 4.93 13.84 -4.35
N PHE A 99 4.76 12.54 -4.51
CA PHE A 99 5.43 11.53 -3.72
C PHE A 99 5.83 10.32 -4.58
N LEU A 100 6.67 9.46 -4.06
CA LEU A 100 7.00 8.18 -4.66
C LEU A 100 6.12 7.08 -4.05
N LEU A 101 5.28 6.47 -4.90
CA LEU A 101 4.64 5.22 -4.55
C LEU A 101 5.64 4.10 -4.82
N VAL A 102 5.93 3.29 -3.81
CA VAL A 102 6.92 2.23 -3.85
C VAL A 102 6.24 0.87 -3.75
N ASP A 103 6.33 0.09 -4.82
CA ASP A 103 5.80 -1.26 -4.88
C ASP A 103 6.91 -2.24 -4.52
N LEU A 104 6.89 -2.72 -3.26
CA LEU A 104 7.87 -3.67 -2.74
C LEU A 104 7.61 -5.09 -3.25
N PRO A 105 8.67 -5.93 -3.38
CA PRO A 105 8.49 -7.31 -3.80
C PRO A 105 7.64 -8.11 -2.81
N GLY A 106 6.71 -8.90 -3.35
CA GLY A 106 5.83 -9.73 -2.54
C GLY A 106 6.59 -10.84 -1.79
N TYR A 107 6.05 -11.24 -0.65
CA TYR A 107 6.52 -12.36 0.17
C TYR A 107 5.62 -13.60 0.04
N GLY A 108 5.94 -14.67 0.81
CA GLY A 108 5.02 -15.81 1.02
C GLY A 108 4.84 -16.74 -0.18
N TYR A 109 5.88 -16.92 -1.00
CA TYR A 109 5.85 -17.98 -2.01
C TYR A 109 5.88 -19.36 -1.36
N ALA A 110 4.87 -20.20 -1.61
CA ALA A 110 4.70 -21.53 -0.99
C ALA A 110 5.85 -22.53 -1.22
N LYS A 111 6.78 -22.21 -2.14
CA LYS A 111 7.91 -23.10 -2.51
C LYS A 111 9.27 -22.44 -2.35
N VAL A 112 9.41 -21.39 -1.53
CA VAL A 112 10.73 -20.77 -1.34
C VAL A 112 11.48 -21.40 -0.16
N SER A 113 12.78 -21.63 -0.36
CA SER A 113 13.69 -22.10 0.68
C SER A 113 13.83 -21.12 1.84
N LYS A 114 14.37 -21.59 2.98
CA LYS A 114 14.73 -20.69 4.10
C LYS A 114 15.67 -19.58 3.67
N ASP A 115 16.63 -19.88 2.78
CA ASP A 115 17.59 -18.90 2.26
C ASP A 115 16.91 -17.81 1.41
N GLU A 116 15.90 -18.16 0.64
CA GLU A 116 15.17 -17.18 -0.14
C GLU A 116 14.29 -16.28 0.73
N ARG A 117 13.72 -16.82 1.83
CA ARG A 117 13.00 -16.01 2.83
C ARG A 117 13.96 -15.03 3.51
N LYS A 118 15.15 -15.49 3.89
CA LYS A 118 16.21 -14.63 4.45
C LYS A 118 16.60 -13.52 3.48
N LYS A 119 16.87 -13.85 2.22
CA LYS A 119 17.19 -12.85 1.18
C LYS A 119 16.08 -11.82 0.98
N TRP A 120 14.82 -12.24 1.04
CA TRP A 120 13.69 -11.32 0.97
C TRP A 120 13.67 -10.38 2.19
N HIS A 121 13.84 -10.94 3.39
CA HIS A 121 13.89 -10.18 4.63
C HIS A 121 15.03 -9.16 4.62
N ASP A 122 16.24 -9.58 4.23
CA ASP A 122 17.40 -8.69 4.13
C ASP A 122 17.19 -7.57 3.08
N PHE A 123 16.53 -7.90 1.99
CA PHE A 123 16.25 -6.97 0.90
C PHE A 123 15.21 -5.91 1.33
N VAL A 124 14.07 -6.34 1.86
CA VAL A 124 13.00 -5.44 2.29
C VAL A 124 13.41 -4.69 3.56
N GLY A 125 13.97 -5.37 4.55
CA GLY A 125 14.53 -4.75 5.75
C GLY A 125 15.58 -3.70 5.41
N GLY A 126 16.46 -4.00 4.46
CA GLY A 126 17.46 -3.05 3.96
C GLY A 126 16.85 -1.79 3.33
N TYR A 127 15.71 -1.91 2.63
CA TYR A 127 14.97 -0.76 2.14
C TYR A 127 14.32 0.04 3.29
N LEU A 128 13.59 -0.64 4.17
CA LEU A 128 12.88 -0.01 5.29
C LEU A 128 13.84 0.78 6.19
N MET A 129 15.00 0.20 6.53
CA MET A 129 15.98 0.84 7.43
C MET A 129 16.77 1.98 6.77
N LYS A 130 16.88 2.02 5.44
CA LYS A 130 17.73 2.98 4.72
C LYS A 130 16.95 4.07 4.00
N SER A 131 15.63 3.95 3.88
CA SER A 131 14.82 5.00 3.26
C SER A 131 14.50 6.09 4.28
N LEU A 132 15.18 7.23 4.17
CA LEU A 132 14.95 8.41 5.03
C LEU A 132 13.63 9.12 4.73
N ASN A 133 13.06 8.88 3.55
CA ASN A 133 11.86 9.57 3.06
C ASN A 133 10.59 8.70 3.16
N LEU A 134 10.71 7.47 3.68
CA LEU A 134 9.57 6.57 3.82
C LEU A 134 8.68 7.01 4.98
N LYS A 135 7.50 7.52 4.65
CA LYS A 135 6.52 8.03 5.63
C LYS A 135 5.58 6.94 6.15
N GLN A 136 5.25 5.95 5.29
CA GLN A 136 4.23 4.97 5.60
C GLN A 136 4.37 3.72 4.76
N VAL A 137 3.97 2.58 5.35
CA VAL A 137 3.82 1.31 4.64
C VAL A 137 2.36 0.85 4.68
N PHE A 138 1.80 0.46 3.54
CA PHE A 138 0.57 -0.31 3.45
C PHE A 138 0.89 -1.78 3.31
N MET A 139 0.56 -2.56 4.34
CA MET A 139 0.69 -4.01 4.35
C MET A 139 -0.60 -4.66 3.87
N LEU A 140 -0.57 -5.32 2.72
CA LEU A 140 -1.73 -5.93 2.10
C LEU A 140 -1.87 -7.40 2.50
N VAL A 141 -3.06 -7.77 2.94
CA VAL A 141 -3.44 -9.15 3.26
C VAL A 141 -4.80 -9.50 2.65
N ASP A 142 -5.01 -10.78 2.35
CA ASP A 142 -6.26 -11.26 1.75
C ASP A 142 -7.30 -11.50 2.85
N ILE A 143 -8.39 -10.72 2.85
CA ILE A 143 -9.44 -10.76 3.87
C ILE A 143 -10.15 -12.12 4.01
N ARG A 144 -10.05 -12.98 2.98
CA ARG A 144 -10.73 -14.28 2.93
C ARG A 144 -10.12 -15.35 3.81
N HIS A 145 -8.90 -15.12 4.27
CA HIS A 145 -8.11 -16.07 5.06
C HIS A 145 -7.82 -15.54 6.45
N GLU A 146 -7.47 -16.41 7.37
CA GLU A 146 -6.87 -16.02 8.64
C GLU A 146 -5.44 -15.49 8.41
N PRO A 147 -4.89 -14.67 9.33
CA PRO A 147 -3.50 -14.22 9.26
C PRO A 147 -2.54 -15.41 9.07
N GLN A 148 -1.72 -15.35 8.04
CA GLN A 148 -0.76 -16.43 7.75
C GLN A 148 0.57 -16.15 8.43
N GLU A 149 1.36 -17.19 8.72
CA GLU A 149 2.70 -17.07 9.31
C GLU A 149 3.59 -16.02 8.59
N SER A 150 3.55 -16.01 7.26
CA SER A 150 4.30 -15.03 6.47
C SER A 150 3.81 -13.59 6.63
N ASP A 151 2.52 -13.40 6.94
CA ASP A 151 1.95 -12.08 7.21
C ASP A 151 2.38 -11.61 8.61
N LEU A 152 2.39 -12.50 9.61
CA LEU A 152 2.88 -12.21 10.96
C LEU A 152 4.37 -11.83 10.95
N LEU A 153 5.20 -12.61 10.26
CA LEU A 153 6.63 -12.29 10.09
C LEU A 153 6.85 -10.94 9.40
N CYS A 154 6.02 -10.59 8.41
CA CYS A 154 6.10 -9.28 7.77
C CYS A 154 5.73 -8.16 8.75
N SER A 155 4.69 -8.32 9.56
CA SER A 155 4.30 -7.32 10.56
C SER A 155 5.38 -7.13 11.63
N GLU A 156 6.06 -8.19 12.07
CA GLU A 156 7.21 -8.11 12.98
C GLU A 156 8.35 -7.27 12.40
N VAL A 157 8.67 -7.44 11.11
CA VAL A 157 9.67 -6.62 10.41
C VAL A 157 9.26 -5.15 10.37
N LEU A 158 7.97 -4.89 10.12
CA LEU A 158 7.45 -3.52 10.09
C LEU A 158 7.47 -2.87 11.46
N HIS A 159 7.10 -3.58 12.52
CA HIS A 159 7.22 -3.08 13.91
C HIS A 159 8.68 -2.77 14.25
N GLY A 160 9.61 -3.66 13.89
CA GLY A 160 11.04 -3.46 14.15
C GLY A 160 11.69 -2.32 13.35
N SER A 161 11.04 -1.83 12.28
CA SER A 161 11.55 -0.72 11.46
C SER A 161 11.18 0.67 12.01
N GLU A 162 10.31 0.73 13.02
CA GLU A 162 9.74 1.98 13.58
C GLU A 162 8.96 2.83 12.56
N ILE A 163 8.79 2.36 11.33
CA ILE A 163 8.04 3.06 10.29
C ILE A 163 6.55 2.80 10.48
N PRO A 164 5.70 3.84 10.49
CA PRO A 164 4.26 3.66 10.59
C PRO A 164 3.72 2.77 9.48
N PHE A 165 2.85 1.82 9.82
CA PHE A 165 2.17 1.02 8.82
C PHE A 165 0.67 0.88 9.08
N SER A 166 -0.08 0.63 8.02
CA SER A 166 -1.49 0.28 8.05
C SER A 166 -1.72 -1.02 7.29
N VAL A 167 -2.66 -1.81 7.77
CA VAL A 167 -3.05 -3.08 7.14
C VAL A 167 -4.18 -2.82 6.16
N VAL A 168 -4.07 -3.35 4.94
CA VAL A 168 -5.12 -3.25 3.92
C VAL A 168 -5.67 -4.64 3.63
N LEU A 169 -6.90 -4.89 4.06
CA LEU A 169 -7.62 -6.13 3.82
C LEU A 169 -8.20 -6.11 2.41
N THR A 170 -7.54 -6.81 1.49
CA THR A 170 -7.92 -6.84 0.06
C THR A 170 -9.02 -7.86 -0.22
N LYS A 171 -9.64 -7.76 -1.41
CA LYS A 171 -10.68 -8.69 -1.91
C LYS A 171 -11.93 -8.73 -1.05
N ALA A 172 -12.30 -7.61 -0.45
CA ALA A 172 -13.46 -7.50 0.42
C ALA A 172 -14.79 -7.83 -0.31
N ASP A 173 -14.84 -7.67 -1.63
CA ASP A 173 -15.97 -8.06 -2.47
C ASP A 173 -16.30 -9.57 -2.45
N LYS A 174 -15.40 -10.40 -1.92
CA LYS A 174 -15.55 -11.85 -1.87
C LYS A 174 -16.18 -12.39 -0.57
N ILE A 175 -16.48 -11.53 0.40
CA ILE A 175 -17.08 -11.91 1.67
C ILE A 175 -18.20 -10.94 2.08
N SER A 176 -19.07 -11.36 3.02
CA SER A 176 -20.17 -10.54 3.52
C SER A 176 -19.69 -9.39 4.42
N LYS A 177 -20.51 -8.34 4.58
CA LYS A 177 -20.21 -7.20 5.47
C LYS A 177 -19.92 -7.64 6.91
N ASN A 178 -20.70 -8.57 7.45
CA ASN A 178 -20.48 -9.08 8.80
C ASN A 178 -19.12 -9.78 8.92
N GLN A 179 -18.74 -10.55 7.91
CA GLN A 179 -17.40 -11.17 7.85
C GLN A 179 -16.30 -10.12 7.74
N MET A 180 -16.49 -9.04 6.96
CA MET A 180 -15.52 -7.95 6.87
C MET A 180 -15.21 -7.34 8.23
N MET A 181 -16.25 -7.01 9.00
CA MET A 181 -16.10 -6.41 10.34
C MET A 181 -15.41 -7.35 11.34
N ARG A 182 -15.74 -8.64 11.25
CA ARG A 182 -15.08 -9.68 12.06
C ARG A 182 -13.60 -9.80 11.68
N GLN A 183 -13.29 -9.92 10.42
CA GLN A 183 -11.90 -10.04 9.92
C GLN A 183 -11.09 -8.79 10.29
N GLN A 184 -11.64 -7.60 10.15
CA GLN A 184 -10.96 -6.37 10.58
C GLN A 184 -10.48 -6.45 12.04
N SER A 185 -11.33 -6.95 12.94
CA SER A 185 -10.96 -7.10 14.35
C SER A 185 -9.93 -8.21 14.59
N ILE A 186 -10.01 -9.33 13.83
CA ILE A 186 -9.04 -10.44 13.89
C ILE A 186 -7.65 -9.94 13.45
N PHE A 187 -7.57 -9.24 12.30
CA PHE A 187 -6.32 -8.76 11.78
C PHE A 187 -5.71 -7.63 12.62
N ALA A 188 -6.54 -6.72 13.17
CA ALA A 188 -6.08 -5.70 14.11
C ALA A 188 -5.37 -6.32 15.32
N LYS A 189 -5.99 -7.35 15.92
CA LYS A 189 -5.41 -8.09 17.05
C LYS A 189 -4.17 -8.87 16.66
N ALA A 190 -4.20 -9.56 15.51
CA ALA A 190 -3.10 -10.42 15.08
C ALA A 190 -1.81 -9.65 14.76
N PHE A 191 -1.95 -8.43 14.25
CA PHE A 191 -0.82 -7.57 13.88
C PHE A 191 -0.51 -6.49 14.93
N ASP A 192 -1.17 -6.53 16.08
CA ASP A 192 -1.01 -5.55 17.16
C ASP A 192 -1.09 -4.10 16.66
N VAL A 193 -2.14 -3.80 15.91
CA VAL A 193 -2.40 -2.44 15.40
C VAL A 193 -3.80 -1.98 15.79
N PRO A 194 -4.01 -0.67 16.02
CA PRO A 194 -5.34 -0.11 16.21
C PRO A 194 -6.26 -0.43 15.03
N LYS A 195 -7.55 -0.66 15.30
CA LYS A 195 -8.54 -1.02 14.28
C LYS A 195 -8.65 0.02 13.16
N GLU A 196 -8.41 1.28 13.48
CA GLU A 196 -8.38 2.44 12.57
C GLU A 196 -7.23 2.39 11.57
N ARG A 197 -6.22 1.55 11.84
CA ARG A 197 -5.13 1.25 10.91
C ARG A 197 -5.41 0.03 10.03
N VAL A 198 -6.58 -0.60 10.14
CA VAL A 198 -6.98 -1.74 9.32
C VAL A 198 -8.06 -1.30 8.33
N ILE A 199 -7.68 -1.12 7.08
CA ILE A 199 -8.52 -0.62 5.99
C ILE A 199 -9.12 -1.80 5.22
N ILE A 200 -10.42 -1.80 5.03
CA ILE A 200 -11.12 -2.79 4.19
C ILE A 200 -11.14 -2.31 2.75
N SER A 201 -10.67 -3.14 1.80
CA SER A 201 -10.54 -2.73 0.42
C SER A 201 -10.92 -3.80 -0.60
N SER A 202 -11.48 -3.33 -1.72
CA SER A 202 -11.66 -4.12 -2.95
C SER A 202 -11.24 -3.28 -4.15
N ALA A 203 -10.27 -3.77 -4.91
CA ALA A 203 -9.87 -3.14 -6.16
C ALA A 203 -10.96 -3.25 -7.23
N GLU A 204 -11.76 -4.32 -7.21
CA GLU A 204 -12.86 -4.58 -8.14
C GLU A 204 -14.02 -3.59 -7.92
N GLU A 205 -14.46 -3.47 -6.67
CA GLU A 205 -15.58 -2.62 -6.25
C GLU A 205 -15.14 -1.21 -5.83
N LYS A 206 -13.85 -0.89 -5.91
CA LYS A 206 -13.24 0.38 -5.48
C LYS A 206 -13.48 0.74 -4.01
N ILE A 207 -13.76 -0.26 -3.16
CA ILE A 207 -13.96 -0.08 -1.73
C ILE A 207 -12.65 0.35 -1.06
N GLY A 208 -12.72 1.30 -0.11
CA GLY A 208 -11.58 1.77 0.69
C GLY A 208 -10.64 2.74 -0.03
N ARG A 209 -10.91 3.10 -1.30
CA ARG A 209 -10.05 4.02 -2.05
C ARG A 209 -9.99 5.40 -1.41
N SER A 210 -11.13 5.96 -1.03
CA SER A 210 -11.19 7.28 -0.40
C SER A 210 -10.43 7.30 0.92
N GLU A 211 -10.57 6.25 1.74
CA GLU A 211 -9.85 6.13 3.00
C GLU A 211 -8.33 6.06 2.79
N LEU A 212 -7.86 5.28 1.79
CA LEU A 212 -6.45 5.22 1.42
C LEU A 212 -5.92 6.58 0.97
N LEU A 213 -6.69 7.32 0.15
CA LEU A 213 -6.31 8.65 -0.32
C LEU A 213 -6.19 9.65 0.84
N ASN A 214 -7.18 9.64 1.75
CA ASN A 214 -7.18 10.54 2.89
C ASN A 214 -5.98 10.27 3.80
N LYS A 215 -5.70 9.00 4.12
CA LYS A 215 -4.51 8.64 4.91
C LYS A 215 -3.21 9.07 4.23
N VAL A 216 -3.07 8.87 2.92
CA VAL A 216 -1.87 9.32 2.20
C VAL A 216 -1.74 10.84 2.22
N GLY A 217 -2.83 11.57 1.99
CA GLY A 217 -2.83 13.02 2.06
C GLY A 217 -2.45 13.57 3.44
N ASP A 218 -2.99 12.96 4.50
CA ASP A 218 -2.69 13.31 5.88
C ASP A 218 -1.20 13.07 6.23
N TRP A 219 -0.64 11.94 5.81
CA TRP A 219 0.78 11.62 6.07
C TRP A 219 1.76 12.45 5.25
N LEU A 220 1.34 12.88 4.07
CA LEU A 220 2.13 13.79 3.26
C LEU A 220 1.95 15.25 3.70
N GLU A 221 1.12 15.49 4.73
CA GLU A 221 0.82 16.84 5.21
C GLU A 221 0.34 17.76 4.09
N VAL A 222 -0.57 17.25 3.25
CA VAL A 222 -1.22 18.03 2.21
C VAL A 222 -2.36 18.81 2.88
N PHE A 223 -2.04 19.88 3.61
CA PHE A 223 -3.03 20.72 4.28
C PHE A 223 -3.47 21.88 3.39
N SER A 224 -4.72 22.33 3.59
CA SER A 224 -5.13 23.66 3.16
C SER A 224 -4.57 24.68 4.15
N GLU A 225 -3.96 25.75 3.66
CA GLU A 225 -3.48 26.88 4.50
C GLU A 225 -4.61 27.62 5.23
N ASP A 226 -5.86 27.17 5.09
CA ASP A 226 -7.05 27.76 5.70
C ASP A 226 -7.52 26.93 6.92
N ASN A 227 -6.67 26.84 7.95
CA ASN A 227 -7.08 26.50 9.32
C ASN A 227 -6.33 27.39 10.30
#